data_6ad11866fc4b4601bcef4427f1389b63
#
_entry.id   6ad11866fc4b4601bcef4427f1389b63
#
_cell.length_a   1.000
_cell.length_b   1.000
_cell.length_c   1.000
_cell.angle_alpha   90.00
_cell.angle_beta   90.00
_cell.angle_gamma   90.00
#
_symmetry.space_group_name_H-M   'P 1'
#
loop_
_entity.id
_entity.type
_entity.pdbx_description
1 polymer ?
#
loop_
_entity_poly.entity_id
_entity_poly.type
_entity_poly.pdbx_seq_one_letter_code
_entity_poly.pdbx_strand_id
1 'polypeptide(L)'
;MKLAINQIQSNIDNPRIIKSDKFKKLVNSIKEFPEMLELRPIVIDENNIILGGNMRYKACIEAGLNEVPVKIARNLSKNQKQEFIVKD
;
A
#
# COMPACT_ATOMS: atom_id res chain seq x y z
N MET A 1 -8.95 7.28 6.85
CA MET A 1 -8.03 8.42 6.61
C MET A 1 -7.41 8.29 5.23
N LYS A 2 -7.31 9.40 4.52
CA LYS A 2 -6.70 9.41 3.18
C LYS A 2 -5.47 10.29 3.18
N LEU A 3 -4.46 9.90 2.42
CA LEU A 3 -3.25 10.71 2.23
C LEU A 3 -3.00 10.89 0.74
N ALA A 4 -2.40 12.02 0.40
CA ALA A 4 -1.92 12.22 -0.97
C ALA A 4 -0.85 11.19 -1.29
N ILE A 5 -0.90 10.66 -2.50
CA ILE A 5 -0.03 9.55 -2.88
C ILE A 5 1.45 9.92 -2.81
N ASN A 6 1.77 11.19 -3.03
CA ASN A 6 3.15 11.67 -2.98
C ASN A 6 3.67 11.87 -1.54
N GLN A 7 2.80 11.75 -0.54
CA GLN A 7 3.21 11.84 0.86
C GLN A 7 3.56 10.47 1.45
N ILE A 8 3.34 9.40 0.69
CA ILE A 8 3.61 8.04 1.13
C ILE A 8 4.95 7.60 0.56
N GLN A 9 5.76 6.94 1.39
CA GLN A 9 7.06 6.42 0.98
C GLN A 9 6.99 4.91 0.85
N SER A 10 7.37 4.39 -0.32
CA SER A 10 7.42 2.95 -0.50
C SER A 10 8.57 2.35 0.30
N ASN A 11 8.36 1.12 0.76
CA ASN A 11 9.38 0.40 1.51
C ASN A 11 10.21 -0.43 0.53
N ILE A 12 11.45 -0.02 0.32
CA ILE A 12 12.35 -0.68 -0.62
C ILE A 12 12.82 -2.05 -0.13
N ASP A 13 12.65 -2.33 1.15
CA ASP A 13 13.02 -3.61 1.74
C ASP A 13 11.96 -4.68 1.54
N ASN A 14 10.83 -4.35 0.94
CA ASN A 14 9.77 -5.31 0.69
C ASN A 14 10.18 -6.23 -0.46
N PRO A 15 10.40 -7.54 -0.19
CA PRO A 15 10.88 -8.46 -1.21
C PRO A 15 9.80 -8.96 -2.16
N ARG A 16 8.55 -8.59 -1.95
CA ARG A 16 7.45 -9.14 -2.74
C ARG A 16 7.51 -8.66 -4.17
N ILE A 17 7.50 -9.63 -5.09
CA ILE A 17 7.44 -9.37 -6.52
C ILE A 17 6.11 -9.92 -7.03
N ILE A 18 5.38 -9.10 -7.79
CA ILE A 18 4.12 -9.51 -8.39
C ILE A 18 4.32 -9.64 -9.90
N LYS A 19 3.74 -10.69 -10.47
CA LYS A 19 3.79 -10.89 -11.92
C LYS A 19 2.96 -9.81 -12.61
N SER A 20 3.38 -9.40 -13.81
CA SER A 20 2.75 -8.29 -14.52
C SER A 20 1.26 -8.51 -14.78
N ASP A 21 0.84 -9.75 -15.04
CA ASP A 21 -0.57 -10.04 -15.27
C ASP A 21 -1.41 -9.80 -14.02
N LYS A 22 -0.90 -10.21 -12.86
CA LYS A 22 -1.59 -9.97 -11.59
C LYS A 22 -1.61 -8.48 -11.26
N PHE A 23 -0.54 -7.78 -11.58
CA PHE A 23 -0.47 -6.35 -11.37
C PHE A 23 -1.51 -5.62 -12.21
N LYS A 24 -1.63 -5.98 -13.49
CA LYS A 24 -2.64 -5.40 -14.37
C LYS A 24 -4.06 -5.64 -13.87
N LYS A 25 -4.33 -6.85 -13.38
CA LYS A 25 -5.64 -7.16 -12.79
C LYS A 25 -5.91 -6.31 -11.57
N LEU A 26 -4.90 -6.09 -10.74
CA LEU A 26 -5.02 -5.24 -9.57
C LEU A 26 -5.32 -3.79 -9.96
N VAL A 27 -4.60 -3.25 -10.93
CA VAL A 27 -4.85 -1.91 -11.44
C VAL A 27 -6.27 -1.77 -11.96
N ASN A 28 -6.73 -2.73 -12.76
CA ASN A 28 -8.09 -2.72 -13.29
C ASN A 28 -9.13 -2.80 -12.18
N SER A 29 -8.90 -3.64 -11.18
CA SER A 29 -9.81 -3.75 -10.03
C SER A 29 -9.93 -2.42 -9.29
N ILE A 30 -8.83 -1.71 -9.13
CA ILE A 30 -8.82 -0.42 -8.46
C ILE A 30 -9.61 0.61 -9.29
N LYS A 31 -9.44 0.60 -10.61
CA LYS A 31 -10.17 1.52 -11.49
C LYS A 31 -11.67 1.24 -11.49
N GLU A 32 -12.06 -0.03 -11.49
CA GLU A 32 -13.47 -0.42 -11.56
C GLU A 32 -14.16 -0.37 -10.21
N PHE A 33 -13.43 -0.62 -9.13
CA PHE A 33 -14.01 -0.69 -7.79
C PHE A 33 -13.07 -0.02 -6.77
N PRO A 34 -12.94 1.31 -6.81
CA PRO A 34 -12.02 2.02 -5.91
C PRO A 34 -12.40 1.87 -4.43
N GLU A 35 -13.65 1.58 -4.12
CA GLU A 35 -14.10 1.38 -2.73
C GLU A 35 -13.41 0.18 -2.08
N MET A 36 -12.87 -0.75 -2.87
CA MET A 36 -12.11 -1.87 -2.35
C MET A 36 -10.91 -1.40 -1.52
N LEU A 37 -10.34 -0.25 -1.86
CA LEU A 37 -9.20 0.31 -1.13
C LEU A 37 -9.57 0.71 0.29
N GLU A 38 -10.83 1.09 0.52
CA GLU A 38 -11.29 1.43 1.87
C GLU A 38 -11.43 0.19 2.73
N LEU A 39 -11.74 -0.93 2.12
CA LEU A 39 -11.81 -2.21 2.83
C LEU A 39 -10.44 -2.79 3.08
N ARG A 40 -9.48 -2.50 2.23
CA ARG A 40 -8.10 -2.95 2.35
C ARG A 40 -7.15 -1.77 2.17
N PRO A 41 -7.07 -0.88 3.16
CA PRO A 41 -6.23 0.30 3.03
C PRO A 41 -4.75 -0.04 3.05
N ILE A 42 -3.95 0.89 2.55
CA ILE A 42 -2.50 0.79 2.65
C ILE A 42 -2.13 1.06 4.10
N VAL A 43 -1.29 0.20 4.68
CA VAL A 43 -0.85 0.36 6.06
C VAL A 43 0.52 1.03 6.06
N ILE A 44 0.61 2.14 6.77
CA ILE A 44 1.86 2.90 6.89
C ILE A 44 2.22 3.04 8.36
N ASP A 45 3.47 3.41 8.62
CA ASP A 45 3.89 3.75 9.97
C ASP A 45 3.75 5.26 10.22
N GLU A 46 4.19 5.72 11.39
CA GLU A 46 4.11 7.12 11.76
C GLU A 46 5.00 8.02 10.91
N ASN A 47 5.91 7.45 10.13
CA ASN A 47 6.78 8.19 9.20
C ASN A 47 6.27 8.11 7.76
N ASN A 48 5.05 7.64 7.56
CA ASN A 48 4.43 7.46 6.23
C ASN A 48 5.13 6.42 5.36
N ILE A 49 5.86 5.50 5.97
CA ILE A 49 6.52 4.41 5.25
C ILE A 49 5.57 3.21 5.19
N ILE A 50 5.41 2.64 4.00
CA ILE A 50 4.48 1.53 3.78
C ILE A 50 4.97 0.29 4.53
N LEU A 51 4.09 -0.27 5.36
CA LEU A 51 4.30 -1.56 6.01
C LEU A 51 3.56 -2.66 5.27
N GLY A 52 2.40 -2.36 4.71
CA GLY A 52 1.61 -3.31 3.96
C GLY A 52 0.87 -2.62 2.82
N GLY A 53 0.65 -3.36 1.72
CA GLY A 53 -0.04 -2.82 0.57
C GLY A 53 0.86 -2.14 -0.43
N ASN A 54 2.14 -2.50 -0.48
CA ASN A 54 3.09 -1.89 -1.41
C ASN A 54 2.66 -2.08 -2.87
N MET A 55 2.12 -3.24 -3.21
CA MET A 55 1.61 -3.48 -4.56
C MET A 55 0.35 -2.65 -4.84
N ARG A 56 -0.53 -2.53 -3.85
CA ARG A 56 -1.71 -1.67 -3.98
C ARG A 56 -1.31 -0.22 -4.18
N TYR A 57 -0.27 0.24 -3.49
CA TYR A 57 0.25 1.58 -3.67
C TYR A 57 0.72 1.81 -5.10
N LYS A 58 1.53 0.91 -5.63
CA LYS A 58 2.01 1.00 -7.00
C LYS A 58 0.86 0.96 -8.01
N ALA A 59 -0.13 0.10 -7.76
CA ALA A 59 -1.30 0.00 -8.62
C ALA A 59 -2.15 1.26 -8.58
N CYS A 60 -2.23 1.93 -7.44
CA CYS A 60 -2.94 3.20 -7.33
C CYS A 60 -2.27 4.29 -8.14
N ILE A 61 -0.94 4.33 -8.15
CA ILE A 61 -0.20 5.27 -8.99
C ILE A 61 -0.49 5.01 -10.46
N GLU A 62 -0.45 3.76 -10.87
CA GLU A 62 -0.72 3.38 -12.24
C GLU A 62 -2.17 3.68 -12.64
N ALA A 63 -3.09 3.55 -11.70
CA ALA A 63 -4.51 3.87 -11.93
C ALA A 63 -4.78 5.38 -11.98
N GLY A 64 -3.81 6.20 -11.62
CA GLY A 64 -3.93 7.65 -11.69
C GLY A 64 -4.61 8.29 -10.49
N LEU A 65 -4.60 7.62 -9.35
CA LEU A 65 -5.20 8.16 -8.13
C LEU A 65 -4.27 9.20 -7.50
N ASN A 66 -4.87 10.27 -6.97
CA ASN A 66 -4.12 11.32 -6.28
C ASN A 66 -4.04 11.08 -4.78
N GLU A 67 -5.05 10.42 -4.22
CA GLU A 67 -5.14 10.11 -2.80
C GLU A 67 -5.54 8.67 -2.62
N VAL A 68 -5.12 8.07 -1.51
CA VAL A 68 -5.45 6.69 -1.20
C VAL A 68 -5.82 6.57 0.28
N PRO A 69 -6.75 5.66 0.62
CA PRO A 69 -7.03 5.38 2.02
C PRO A 69 -5.82 4.72 2.67
N VAL A 70 -5.50 5.14 3.88
CA VAL A 70 -4.38 4.58 4.64
C VAL A 70 -4.82 4.29 6.06
N LYS A 71 -4.13 3.35 6.68
CA LYS A 71 -4.25 3.07 8.09
C LYS A 71 -2.87 3.23 8.71
N ILE A 72 -2.78 4.00 9.79
CA ILE A 72 -1.50 4.24 10.44
C ILE A 72 -1.33 3.24 11.57
N ALA A 73 -0.24 2.45 11.48
CA ALA A 73 0.16 1.54 12.55
C ALA A 73 1.13 2.28 13.45
N ARG A 74 0.73 2.49 14.70
CA ARG A 74 1.54 3.24 15.67
C ARG A 74 2.05 2.31 16.76
N ASN A 75 3.15 2.73 17.39
CA ASN A 75 3.70 2.04 18.56
C ASN A 75 4.17 0.61 18.27
N LEU A 76 4.54 0.35 17.02
CA LEU A 76 5.12 -0.94 16.68
C LEU A 76 6.63 -0.89 16.87
N SER A 77 7.18 -1.98 17.44
CA SER A 77 8.64 -2.13 17.52
C SER A 77 9.19 -2.38 16.12
N LYS A 78 10.51 -2.23 15.98
CA LYS A 78 11.19 -2.50 14.73
C LYS A 78 10.94 -3.93 14.25
N ASN A 79 10.96 -4.89 15.17
CA ASN A 79 10.70 -6.29 14.84
C ASN A 79 9.26 -6.51 14.37
N GLN A 80 8.31 -5.84 15.00
CA GLN A 80 6.91 -5.95 14.61
C GLN A 80 6.67 -5.36 13.23
N LYS A 81 7.30 -4.24 12.91
CA LYS A 81 7.21 -3.65 11.57
C LYS A 81 7.77 -4.58 10.52
N GLN A 82 8.93 -5.17 10.79
CA GLN A 82 9.56 -6.10 9.87
C GLN A 82 8.70 -7.35 9.64
N GLU A 83 8.11 -7.86 10.71
CA GLU A 83 7.23 -9.01 10.61
C GLU A 83 6.00 -8.71 9.77
N PHE A 84 5.44 -7.52 9.93
CA PHE A 84 4.29 -7.09 9.13
C PHE A 84 4.65 -7.06 7.63
N ILE A 85 5.80 -6.48 7.31
CA ILE A 85 6.27 -6.39 5.92
C ILE A 85 6.41 -7.78 5.30
N VAL A 86 6.99 -8.71 6.04
CA VAL A 86 7.23 -10.06 5.53
C VAL A 86 5.92 -10.82 5.31
N LYS A 87 4.94 -10.64 6.19
CA LYS A 87 3.67 -11.36 6.12
C LYS A 87 2.67 -10.76 5.13
N ASP A 88 2.86 -9.52 4.76
CA ASP A 88 1.97 -8.87 3.82
C ASP A 88 2.46 -9.13 2.40
#